data_d0e04940d67fb2fb24286b7354b204a5
#
_entry.id   d0e04940d67fb2fb24286b7354b204a5
#
_cell.length_a   1.000
_cell.length_b   1.000
_cell.length_c   1.000
_cell.angle_alpha   90.00
_cell.angle_beta   90.00
_cell.angle_gamma   90.00
#
_symmetry.space_group_name_H-M   'P 1'
#
loop_
_entity.id
_entity.type
_entity.pdbx_description
1 polymer ?
#
loop_
_entity_poly.entity_id
_entity_poly.type
_entity_poly.pdbx_seq_one_letter_code
_entity_poly.pdbx_strand_id
1 'polypeptide(L)'
;MKPRGRVVNVSSFVSVNSLKKCSPELQQKFQSETITEEELVGLMNKFVEDTKNGVHRKEGWPDTTYGVTKIGVTGLSRIHARKLSEQRGGDKILLNACCPGWVRTDMAGPKAPRSPEEGAQTPVYLALLPSDAEGPHGAFVSEKKVVQW
;
A
#
# COMPACT_ATOMS: atom_id res chain seq x y z
N MET A 1 -18.33 6.26 6.64
CA MET A 1 -18.18 4.85 7.05
C MET A 1 -18.73 4.65 8.46
N LYS A 2 -19.36 3.53 8.69
CA LYS A 2 -19.90 3.21 10.02
C LYS A 2 -18.78 2.83 10.99
N PRO A 3 -19.00 2.99 12.32
CA PRO A 3 -18.06 2.48 13.32
C PRO A 3 -17.77 1.00 13.08
N ARG A 4 -16.55 0.60 13.43
CA ARG A 4 -16.05 -0.77 13.25
C ARG A 4 -15.98 -1.25 11.80
N GLY A 5 -15.99 -0.30 10.84
CA GLY A 5 -15.79 -0.59 9.44
C GLY A 5 -14.38 -1.07 9.15
N ARG A 6 -14.25 -1.80 8.03
CA ARG A 6 -12.94 -2.30 7.58
C ARG A 6 -12.70 -1.83 6.15
N VAL A 7 -11.54 -1.23 5.90
CA VAL A 7 -11.10 -0.84 4.57
C VAL A 7 -9.87 -1.65 4.22
N VAL A 8 -9.90 -2.30 3.07
CA VAL A 8 -8.79 -3.13 2.59
C VAL A 8 -8.39 -2.64 1.21
N ASN A 9 -7.20 -2.08 1.11
CA ASN A 9 -6.66 -1.61 -0.16
C ASN A 9 -5.70 -2.65 -0.71
N VAL A 10 -5.99 -3.17 -1.90
CA VAL A 10 -5.15 -4.19 -2.52
C VAL A 10 -3.95 -3.49 -3.18
N SER A 11 -2.80 -3.65 -2.55
CA SER A 11 -1.52 -3.17 -3.05
C SER A 11 -0.72 -4.36 -3.61
N SER A 12 0.58 -4.36 -3.40
CA SER A 12 1.44 -5.46 -3.85
C SER A 12 2.71 -5.47 -3.00
N PHE A 13 3.27 -6.66 -2.80
CA PHE A 13 4.60 -6.80 -2.20
C PHE A 13 5.67 -6.06 -3.03
N VAL A 14 5.40 -5.84 -4.31
CA VAL A 14 6.26 -5.04 -5.18
C VAL A 14 6.42 -3.62 -4.63
N SER A 15 5.45 -3.09 -3.87
CA SER A 15 5.60 -1.78 -3.22
C SER A 15 6.76 -1.78 -2.21
N VAL A 16 6.95 -2.88 -1.49
CA VAL A 16 8.07 -3.03 -0.53
C VAL A 16 9.40 -3.04 -1.27
N ASN A 17 9.49 -3.88 -2.30
CA ASN A 17 10.74 -4.04 -3.06
C ASN A 17 11.09 -2.76 -3.83
N SER A 18 10.09 -2.11 -4.43
CA SER A 18 10.31 -0.90 -5.19
C SER A 18 10.69 0.28 -4.31
N LEU A 19 10.11 0.37 -3.11
CA LEU A 19 10.48 1.40 -2.15
C LEU A 19 11.97 1.28 -1.77
N LYS A 20 12.44 0.06 -1.55
CA LYS A 20 13.85 -0.21 -1.24
C LYS A 20 14.79 0.21 -2.37
N LYS A 21 14.30 0.24 -3.60
CA LYS A 21 15.08 0.66 -4.78
C LYS A 21 15.05 2.16 -5.01
N CYS A 22 14.20 2.89 -4.32
CA CYS A 22 14.21 4.35 -4.35
C CYS A 22 15.44 4.89 -3.63
N SER A 23 15.81 6.14 -3.96
CA SER A 23 16.87 6.82 -3.22
C SER A 23 16.50 6.95 -1.74
N PRO A 24 17.51 7.09 -0.84
CA PRO A 24 17.22 7.29 0.58
C PRO A 24 16.29 8.47 0.85
N GLU A 25 16.43 9.55 0.08
CA GLU A 25 15.56 10.73 0.21
C GLU A 25 14.11 10.42 -0.11
N LEU A 26 13.85 9.69 -1.21
CA LEU A 26 12.51 9.28 -1.56
C LEU A 26 11.93 8.30 -0.54
N GLN A 27 12.74 7.36 -0.06
CA GLN A 27 12.30 6.43 0.98
C GLN A 27 11.84 7.17 2.24
N GLN A 28 12.62 8.16 2.69
CA GLN A 28 12.27 8.97 3.84
C GLN A 28 10.96 9.72 3.64
N LYS A 29 10.75 10.29 2.47
CA LYS A 29 9.52 11.03 2.17
C LYS A 29 8.31 10.11 2.18
N PHE A 30 8.38 8.96 1.51
CA PHE A 30 7.26 8.01 1.47
C PHE A 30 6.95 7.41 2.84
N GLN A 31 7.96 7.17 3.66
CA GLN A 31 7.81 6.54 4.97
C GLN A 31 7.54 7.54 6.09
N SER A 32 7.55 8.83 5.81
CA SER A 32 7.29 9.86 6.83
C SER A 32 5.93 9.64 7.48
N GLU A 33 5.90 9.73 8.81
CA GLU A 33 4.66 9.62 9.59
C GLU A 33 3.80 10.88 9.51
N THR A 34 4.32 11.95 8.92
CA THR A 34 3.63 13.23 8.81
C THR A 34 3.34 13.64 7.38
N ILE A 35 3.65 12.79 6.40
CA ILE A 35 3.37 13.10 4.99
C ILE A 35 1.87 13.32 4.77
N THR A 36 1.53 14.37 3.99
CA THR A 36 0.15 14.68 3.64
C THR A 36 -0.23 14.02 2.31
N GLU A 37 -1.53 13.99 2.01
CA GLU A 37 -2.00 13.53 0.69
C GLU A 37 -1.43 14.39 -0.43
N GLU A 38 -1.42 15.70 -0.26
CA GLU A 38 -0.87 16.62 -1.27
C GLU A 38 0.59 16.33 -1.55
N GLU A 39 1.37 16.07 -0.50
CA GLU A 39 2.78 15.73 -0.64
C GLU A 39 2.96 14.39 -1.36
N LEU A 40 2.14 13.39 -1.04
CA LEU A 40 2.18 12.11 -1.73
C LEU A 40 1.81 12.25 -3.20
N VAL A 41 0.76 12.97 -3.52
CA VAL A 41 0.34 13.26 -4.90
C VAL A 41 1.46 14.00 -5.63
N GLY A 42 2.11 14.95 -4.96
CA GLY A 42 3.25 15.68 -5.51
C GLY A 42 4.41 14.75 -5.88
N LEU A 43 4.71 13.76 -5.03
CA LEU A 43 5.73 12.75 -5.33
C LEU A 43 5.35 11.90 -6.55
N MET A 44 4.10 11.48 -6.63
CA MET A 44 3.63 10.69 -7.78
C MET A 44 3.69 11.49 -9.08
N ASN A 45 3.30 12.76 -9.04
CA ASN A 45 3.41 13.65 -10.20
C ASN A 45 4.87 13.89 -10.58
N LYS A 46 5.75 14.01 -9.60
CA LYS A 46 7.19 14.14 -9.86
C LYS A 46 7.72 12.91 -10.62
N PHE A 47 7.31 11.71 -10.23
CA PHE A 47 7.70 10.50 -10.94
C PHE A 47 7.26 10.57 -12.41
N VAL A 48 6.03 10.99 -12.66
CA VAL A 48 5.50 11.14 -14.04
C VAL A 48 6.37 12.11 -14.84
N GLU A 49 6.65 13.28 -14.29
CA GLU A 49 7.48 14.29 -14.96
C GLU A 49 8.90 13.81 -15.20
N ASP A 50 9.52 13.21 -14.18
CA ASP A 50 10.89 12.69 -14.29
C ASP A 50 10.98 11.58 -15.34
N THR A 51 9.95 10.74 -15.45
CA THR A 51 9.87 9.70 -16.48
C THR A 51 9.72 10.31 -17.88
N LYS A 52 8.84 11.31 -18.02
CA LYS A 52 8.67 12.02 -19.30
C LYS A 52 9.96 12.65 -19.76
N ASN A 53 10.73 13.19 -18.84
CA ASN A 53 12.00 13.87 -19.15
C ASN A 53 13.19 12.90 -19.21
N GLY A 54 12.96 11.59 -19.00
CA GLY A 54 14.01 10.57 -19.08
C GLY A 54 15.03 10.65 -17.95
N VAL A 55 14.69 11.29 -16.83
CA VAL A 55 15.62 11.51 -15.70
C VAL A 55 15.21 10.76 -14.43
N HIS A 56 14.25 9.86 -14.50
CA HIS A 56 13.74 9.18 -13.30
C HIS A 56 14.83 8.43 -12.53
N ARG A 57 15.77 7.77 -13.22
CA ARG A 57 16.88 7.06 -12.56
C ARG A 57 17.78 8.02 -11.80
N LYS A 58 18.14 9.14 -12.44
CA LYS A 58 18.98 10.20 -11.85
C LYS A 58 18.30 10.79 -10.62
N GLU A 59 16.98 10.91 -10.65
CA GLU A 59 16.19 11.47 -9.55
C GLU A 59 15.86 10.45 -8.46
N GLY A 60 16.37 9.22 -8.57
CA GLY A 60 16.27 8.23 -7.52
C GLY A 60 15.11 7.24 -7.64
N TRP A 61 14.39 7.25 -8.76
CA TRP A 61 13.24 6.37 -8.97
C TRP A 61 13.67 5.00 -9.54
N PRO A 62 12.98 3.91 -9.14
CA PRO A 62 13.21 2.60 -9.75
C PRO A 62 12.57 2.52 -11.15
N ASP A 63 13.02 1.52 -11.94
CA ASP A 63 12.53 1.29 -13.31
C ASP A 63 11.24 0.47 -13.34
N THR A 64 10.26 0.86 -12.57
CA THR A 64 8.99 0.14 -12.53
C THR A 64 7.84 1.10 -12.27
N THR A 65 7.03 1.31 -13.29
CA THR A 65 5.81 2.10 -13.16
C THR A 65 4.84 1.43 -12.19
N TYR A 66 4.65 0.11 -12.34
CA TYR A 66 3.78 -0.67 -11.47
C TYR A 66 4.22 -0.57 -10.00
N GLY A 67 5.52 -0.74 -9.74
CA GLY A 67 6.05 -0.65 -8.38
C GLY A 67 5.84 0.70 -7.74
N VAL A 68 6.09 1.77 -8.47
CA VAL A 68 5.89 3.15 -7.97
C VAL A 68 4.41 3.41 -7.70
N THR A 69 3.53 2.96 -8.59
CA THR A 69 2.08 3.07 -8.38
C THR A 69 1.66 2.39 -7.08
N LYS A 70 2.19 1.21 -6.80
CA LYS A 70 1.86 0.47 -5.58
C LYS A 70 2.49 1.09 -4.33
N ILE A 71 3.64 1.75 -4.45
CA ILE A 71 4.17 2.60 -3.36
C ILE A 71 3.13 3.67 -3.01
N GLY A 72 2.54 4.30 -4.02
CA GLY A 72 1.49 5.30 -3.83
C GLY A 72 0.28 4.75 -3.10
N VAL A 73 -0.22 3.57 -3.50
CA VAL A 73 -1.38 2.92 -2.85
C VAL A 73 -1.09 2.61 -1.39
N THR A 74 0.07 2.03 -1.11
CA THR A 74 0.45 1.68 0.27
C THR A 74 0.65 2.95 1.11
N GLY A 75 1.33 3.95 0.57
CA GLY A 75 1.54 5.23 1.26
C GLY A 75 0.23 5.96 1.55
N LEU A 76 -0.68 6.00 0.59
CA LEU A 76 -2.00 6.61 0.78
C LEU A 76 -2.81 5.90 1.86
N SER A 77 -2.73 4.57 1.90
CA SER A 77 -3.39 3.78 2.94
C SER A 77 -2.90 4.17 4.33
N ARG A 78 -1.62 4.37 4.50
CA ARG A 78 -1.05 4.82 5.78
C ARG A 78 -1.54 6.21 6.17
N ILE A 79 -1.61 7.12 5.21
CA ILE A 79 -2.13 8.48 5.44
C ILE A 79 -3.59 8.43 5.87
N HIS A 80 -4.41 7.66 5.17
CA HIS A 80 -5.84 7.53 5.48
C HIS A 80 -6.05 6.88 6.84
N ALA A 81 -5.27 5.86 7.18
CA ALA A 81 -5.36 5.21 8.49
C ALA A 81 -5.03 6.20 9.62
N ARG A 82 -3.98 7.00 9.44
CA ARG A 82 -3.61 8.04 10.41
C ARG A 82 -4.74 9.05 10.60
N LYS A 83 -5.34 9.51 9.50
CA LYS A 83 -6.49 10.44 9.57
C LYS A 83 -7.67 9.83 10.31
N LEU A 84 -7.96 8.56 10.07
CA LEU A 84 -9.03 7.87 10.80
C LEU A 84 -8.75 7.80 12.29
N SER A 85 -7.51 7.54 12.68
CA SER A 85 -7.11 7.54 14.10
C SER A 85 -7.27 8.92 14.73
N GLU A 86 -6.93 9.98 14.00
CA GLU A 86 -7.01 11.35 14.50
C GLU A 86 -8.44 11.87 14.58
N GLN A 87 -9.27 11.55 13.58
CA GLN A 87 -10.63 12.12 13.45
C GLN A 87 -11.72 11.23 14.01
N ARG A 88 -11.49 9.91 14.00
CA ARG A 88 -12.50 8.92 14.37
C ARG A 88 -11.92 7.76 15.18
N GLY A 89 -10.97 8.05 16.05
CA GLY A 89 -10.26 7.02 16.82
C GLY A 89 -11.16 6.14 17.69
N GLY A 90 -12.27 6.68 18.20
CA GLY A 90 -13.23 5.92 19.00
C GLY A 90 -14.10 4.96 18.19
N ASP A 91 -14.13 5.10 16.86
CA ASP A 91 -14.98 4.29 15.99
C ASP A 91 -14.39 2.94 15.63
N LYS A 92 -13.13 2.68 15.98
CA LYS A 92 -12.44 1.40 15.71
C LYS A 92 -12.50 0.97 14.24
N ILE A 93 -12.42 1.94 13.32
CA ILE A 93 -12.31 1.65 11.88
C ILE A 93 -10.87 1.24 11.62
N LEU A 94 -10.71 0.11 10.93
CA LEU A 94 -9.37 -0.41 10.59
C LEU A 94 -9.17 -0.33 9.09
N LEU A 95 -8.10 0.31 8.67
CA LEU A 95 -7.74 0.48 7.27
C LEU A 95 -6.32 -0.03 7.05
N ASN A 96 -6.16 -0.95 6.12
CA ASN A 96 -4.87 -1.56 5.81
C ASN A 96 -4.68 -1.73 4.31
N ALA A 97 -3.42 -1.82 3.90
CA ALA A 97 -3.05 -2.27 2.57
C ALA A 97 -2.59 -3.73 2.65
N CYS A 98 -2.74 -4.48 1.56
CA CYS A 98 -2.33 -5.88 1.55
C CYS A 98 -1.79 -6.31 0.20
N CYS A 99 -1.09 -7.45 0.20
CA CYS A 99 -0.68 -8.15 -1.00
C CYS A 99 -1.43 -9.50 -1.07
N PRO A 100 -2.14 -9.79 -2.18
CA PRO A 100 -2.77 -11.09 -2.35
C PRO A 100 -1.79 -12.19 -2.76
N GLY A 101 -0.55 -11.83 -3.09
CA GLY A 101 0.40 -12.73 -3.71
C GLY A 101 0.29 -12.71 -5.22
N TRP A 102 1.00 -13.63 -5.89
CA TRP A 102 0.95 -13.76 -7.34
C TRP A 102 -0.13 -14.77 -7.71
N VAL A 103 -1.24 -14.26 -8.22
CA VAL A 103 -2.51 -14.99 -8.34
C VAL A 103 -2.87 -15.24 -9.81
N ARG A 104 -3.30 -16.45 -10.12
CA ARG A 104 -3.73 -16.84 -11.47
C ARG A 104 -5.04 -16.13 -11.82
N THR A 105 -4.90 -15.03 -12.54
CA THR A 105 -5.99 -14.20 -13.06
C THR A 105 -5.63 -13.80 -14.48
N ASP A 106 -6.55 -13.18 -15.16
CA ASP A 106 -6.30 -12.65 -16.51
C ASP A 106 -5.08 -11.70 -16.50
N MET A 107 -4.91 -10.94 -15.44
CA MET A 107 -3.80 -10.01 -15.29
C MET A 107 -2.46 -10.70 -15.17
N ALA A 108 -2.38 -11.75 -14.36
CA ALA A 108 -1.10 -12.40 -14.02
C ALA A 108 -0.79 -13.64 -14.87
N GLY A 109 -1.80 -14.19 -15.52
CA GLY A 109 -1.65 -15.34 -16.42
C GLY A 109 -1.67 -16.70 -15.69
N PRO A 110 -1.62 -17.80 -16.48
CA PRO A 110 -1.84 -19.15 -15.95
C PRO A 110 -0.66 -19.72 -15.16
N LYS A 111 0.50 -19.07 -15.20
CA LYS A 111 1.71 -19.55 -14.52
C LYS A 111 1.83 -19.06 -13.07
N ALA A 112 0.96 -18.15 -12.63
CA ALA A 112 1.01 -17.67 -11.27
C ALA A 112 0.71 -18.82 -10.29
N PRO A 113 1.40 -18.88 -9.14
CA PRO A 113 1.33 -20.05 -8.27
C PRO A 113 0.08 -20.17 -7.43
N ARG A 114 -0.61 -19.05 -7.19
CA ARG A 114 -1.80 -19.04 -6.31
C ARG A 114 -3.10 -19.05 -7.10
N SER A 115 -4.08 -19.79 -6.59
CA SER A 115 -5.45 -19.72 -7.10
C SER A 115 -6.10 -18.39 -6.68
N PRO A 116 -7.18 -17.96 -7.36
CA PRO A 116 -7.97 -16.79 -6.90
C PRO A 116 -8.41 -16.92 -5.45
N GLU A 117 -8.85 -18.11 -5.04
CA GLU A 117 -9.26 -18.38 -3.66
C GLU A 117 -8.14 -18.18 -2.67
N GLU A 118 -6.95 -18.66 -2.99
CA GLU A 118 -5.76 -18.45 -2.17
C GLU A 118 -5.37 -16.97 -2.11
N GLY A 119 -5.46 -16.27 -3.25
CA GLY A 119 -5.17 -14.84 -3.31
C GLY A 119 -6.14 -13.99 -2.50
N ALA A 120 -7.37 -14.43 -2.35
CA ALA A 120 -8.38 -13.72 -1.58
C ALA A 120 -8.23 -13.85 -0.07
N GLN A 121 -7.43 -14.78 0.42
CA GLN A 121 -7.34 -15.08 1.86
C GLN A 121 -6.95 -13.86 2.71
N THR A 122 -5.90 -13.15 2.35
CA THR A 122 -5.45 -11.99 3.13
C THR A 122 -6.43 -10.81 3.05
N PRO A 123 -6.91 -10.39 1.87
CA PRO A 123 -7.93 -9.35 1.83
C PRO A 123 -9.18 -9.68 2.63
N VAL A 124 -9.69 -10.90 2.53
CA VAL A 124 -10.89 -11.33 3.28
C VAL A 124 -10.62 -11.35 4.78
N TYR A 125 -9.46 -11.86 5.20
CA TYR A 125 -9.04 -11.84 6.60
C TYR A 125 -9.10 -10.42 7.18
N LEU A 126 -8.59 -9.44 6.46
CA LEU A 126 -8.60 -8.05 6.90
C LEU A 126 -10.01 -7.46 6.93
N ALA A 127 -10.84 -7.80 5.95
CA ALA A 127 -12.22 -7.32 5.87
C ALA A 127 -13.09 -7.88 7.00
N LEU A 128 -12.75 -9.07 7.49
CA LEU A 128 -13.51 -9.79 8.51
C LEU A 128 -12.86 -9.77 9.89
N LEU A 129 -11.94 -8.86 10.15
CA LEU A 129 -11.38 -8.71 11.49
C LEU A 129 -12.50 -8.51 12.51
N PRO A 130 -12.39 -9.13 13.70
CA PRO A 130 -13.43 -9.02 14.73
C PRO A 130 -13.82 -7.58 15.02
N SER A 131 -15.07 -7.34 15.40
CA SER A 131 -15.58 -5.99 15.63
C SER A 131 -14.87 -5.27 16.79
N ASP A 132 -14.29 -6.02 17.72
CA ASP A 132 -13.53 -5.50 18.86
C ASP A 132 -12.02 -5.48 18.60
N ALA A 133 -11.55 -5.89 17.41
CA ALA A 133 -10.15 -5.89 17.07
C ALA A 133 -9.57 -4.48 17.13
N GLU A 134 -8.38 -4.35 17.67
CA GLU A 134 -7.66 -3.07 17.78
C GLU A 134 -6.63 -2.89 16.67
N GLY A 135 -6.44 -3.89 15.85
CA GLY A 135 -5.52 -3.86 14.73
C GLY A 135 -5.56 -5.17 13.95
N PRO A 136 -4.76 -5.26 12.89
CA PRO A 136 -3.84 -4.21 12.41
C PRO A 136 -4.57 -2.98 11.88
N HIS A 137 -3.88 -1.85 11.88
CA HIS A 137 -4.39 -0.60 11.35
C HIS A 137 -3.22 0.22 10.77
N GLY A 138 -3.38 0.71 9.55
CA GLY A 138 -2.31 1.44 8.88
C GLY A 138 -1.14 0.57 8.46
N ALA A 139 -1.34 -0.73 8.41
CA ALA A 139 -0.29 -1.70 8.11
C ALA A 139 -0.31 -2.13 6.65
N PHE A 140 0.81 -2.70 6.22
CA PHE A 140 0.90 -3.49 5.00
C PHE A 140 0.93 -4.97 5.41
N VAL A 141 0.02 -5.76 4.88
CA VAL A 141 -0.19 -7.15 5.32
C VAL A 141 -0.01 -8.10 4.14
N SER A 142 0.79 -9.13 4.34
CA SER A 142 1.00 -10.20 3.37
C SER A 142 0.92 -11.53 4.11
N GLU A 143 0.23 -12.51 3.52
CA GLU A 143 0.02 -13.82 4.15
C GLU A 143 -0.52 -13.71 5.58
N LYS A 144 -1.45 -12.79 5.77
CA LYS A 144 -2.10 -12.49 7.07
C LYS A 144 -1.14 -11.97 8.14
N LYS A 145 0.06 -11.54 7.75
CA LYS A 145 1.07 -11.01 8.68
C LYS A 145 1.44 -9.59 8.31
N VAL A 146 1.65 -8.76 9.33
CA VAL A 146 2.14 -7.40 9.13
C VAL A 146 3.58 -7.46 8.62
N VAL A 147 3.84 -6.75 7.53
CA VAL A 147 5.16 -6.62 6.93
C VAL A 147 5.62 -5.18 7.04
N GLN A 148 6.86 -4.97 7.40
CA GLN A 148 7.41 -3.63 7.49
C GLN A 148 7.53 -3.00 6.09
N TRP A 149 7.06 -1.77 6.00
CA TRP A 149 7.07 -1.02 4.75
C TRP A 149 7.80 0.31 4.92
#